data_3f9be85ff07047785e83ea33a7a0611a
#
_entry.id   3f9be85ff07047785e83ea33a7a0611a
#
_cell.length_a   1.000
_cell.length_b   1.000
_cell.length_c   1.000
_cell.angle_alpha   90.00
_cell.angle_beta   90.00
_cell.angle_gamma   90.00
#
_symmetry.space_group_name_H-M   'P 1'
#
loop_
_entity.id
_entity.type
_entity.pdbx_description
1 polymer ?
#
loop_
_entity_poly.entity_id
_entity_poly.type
_entity_poly.pdbx_seq_one_letter_code
_entity_poly.pdbx_strand_id
1 'polypeptide(L)'
;MGKRVLLLVNSSSGQEKGKALLYSFVEEFAKKNCVVTVFPILPRSRKLSTDSIVHKYKEAFDLIVCVGGDGTLHYLVSSVLEEGLQVPIGYIPTGSTNDFAASLGIPKDWKENIDGMVKGKPFYCDIGQLNEKYFNYIAAFGAFTKVSYGTEQKLKNNLGYMAYLLESIRTMPENLSRSYRLQVRSEEFSEEGEYIFGAVSNSRSVAGFSGFPGSSKEEKWNVDLQDGKFEVLLIRAPKNIADFGEILATIIGGVIPEDNPQVQFFKTSHLFLSAKEEVEWTVDGEFGGAYREMELRVMEKKVGVMLPSED
;
A
#
# COMPACT_ATOMS: atom_id res chain seq x y z
N MET A 1 18.35 30.43 0.60
CA MET A 1 18.88 29.27 -0.17
C MET A 1 17.69 28.44 -0.60
N GLY A 2 17.67 27.95 -1.84
CA GLY A 2 16.55 27.09 -2.31
C GLY A 2 16.55 25.72 -1.62
N LYS A 3 15.40 25.03 -1.64
CA LYS A 3 15.28 23.67 -1.08
C LYS A 3 16.26 22.71 -1.76
N ARG A 4 16.93 21.86 -0.99
CA ARG A 4 17.79 20.79 -1.50
C ARG A 4 16.91 19.56 -1.69
N VAL A 5 16.79 19.13 -2.93
CA VAL A 5 15.89 18.02 -3.34
C VAL A 5 16.72 16.82 -3.78
N LEU A 6 16.44 15.67 -3.20
CA LEU A 6 16.94 14.37 -3.65
C LEU A 6 15.88 13.68 -4.50
N LEU A 7 16.17 13.47 -5.78
CA LEU A 7 15.34 12.68 -6.69
C LEU A 7 15.85 11.23 -6.76
N LEU A 8 15.08 10.30 -6.24
CA LEU A 8 15.31 8.86 -6.35
C LEU A 8 14.50 8.31 -7.52
N VAL A 9 15.16 7.94 -8.61
CA VAL A 9 14.51 7.60 -9.87
C VAL A 9 14.64 6.11 -10.17
N ASN A 10 13.52 5.40 -10.16
CA ASN A 10 13.46 4.03 -10.67
C ASN A 10 13.24 4.04 -12.19
N SER A 11 14.31 3.80 -12.93
CA SER A 11 14.29 3.82 -14.40
C SER A 11 13.47 2.70 -15.04
N SER A 12 13.15 1.65 -14.27
CA SER A 12 12.41 0.47 -14.76
C SER A 12 10.91 0.56 -14.48
N SER A 13 10.42 1.58 -13.77
CA SER A 13 9.00 1.71 -13.42
C SER A 13 8.16 2.25 -14.59
N GLY A 14 6.94 1.72 -14.72
CA GLY A 14 5.88 2.28 -15.57
C GLY A 14 6.27 2.56 -17.02
N GLN A 15 6.79 1.59 -17.75
CA GLN A 15 7.21 1.75 -19.14
C GLN A 15 8.27 2.85 -19.33
N GLU A 16 9.19 3.00 -18.37
CA GLU A 16 10.29 3.97 -18.38
C GLU A 16 9.88 5.46 -18.37
N LYS A 17 8.64 5.79 -17.99
CA LYS A 17 8.16 7.19 -17.94
C LYS A 17 9.04 8.09 -17.08
N GLY A 18 9.49 7.60 -15.93
CA GLY A 18 10.39 8.35 -15.04
C GLY A 18 11.71 8.72 -15.73
N LYS A 19 12.26 7.81 -16.52
CA LYS A 19 13.47 8.03 -17.29
C LYS A 19 13.25 9.06 -18.42
N ALA A 20 12.15 8.92 -19.16
CA ALA A 20 11.83 9.81 -20.28
C ALA A 20 11.61 11.27 -19.85
N LEU A 21 11.03 11.49 -18.67
CA LEU A 21 10.69 12.82 -18.17
C LEU A 21 11.71 13.39 -17.16
N LEU A 22 12.79 12.67 -16.86
CA LEU A 22 13.75 13.05 -15.83
C LEU A 22 14.27 14.49 -15.97
N TYR A 23 14.69 14.87 -17.17
CA TYR A 23 15.19 16.24 -17.41
C TYR A 23 14.10 17.27 -17.14
N SER A 24 12.87 17.01 -17.56
CA SER A 24 11.73 17.91 -17.32
C SER A 24 11.42 18.07 -15.83
N PHE A 25 11.55 17.01 -15.03
CA PHE A 25 11.39 17.09 -13.58
C PHE A 25 12.49 17.97 -12.95
N VAL A 26 13.75 17.73 -13.32
CA VAL A 26 14.89 18.52 -12.82
C VAL A 26 14.73 19.99 -13.19
N GLU A 27 14.37 20.29 -14.45
CA GLU A 27 14.13 21.66 -14.93
C GLU A 27 13.01 22.35 -14.13
N GLU A 28 11.89 21.63 -13.87
CA GLU A 28 10.76 22.21 -13.14
C GLU A 28 11.10 22.52 -11.69
N PHE A 29 11.83 21.65 -10.99
CA PHE A 29 12.34 21.94 -9.66
C PHE A 29 13.33 23.12 -9.67
N ALA A 30 14.22 23.20 -10.68
CA ALA A 30 15.19 24.29 -10.82
C ALA A 30 14.49 25.64 -11.05
N LYS A 31 13.43 25.70 -11.88
CA LYS A 31 12.57 26.90 -12.06
C LYS A 31 11.97 27.41 -10.73
N LYS A 32 11.82 26.52 -9.75
CA LYS A 32 11.32 26.86 -8.40
C LYS A 32 12.45 27.10 -7.38
N ASN A 33 13.66 27.40 -7.88
CA ASN A 33 14.86 27.65 -7.08
C ASN A 33 15.30 26.47 -6.18
N CYS A 34 15.00 25.22 -6.58
CA CYS A 34 15.50 24.04 -5.87
C CYS A 34 16.87 23.62 -6.41
N VAL A 35 17.73 23.13 -5.50
CA VAL A 35 18.97 22.44 -5.86
C VAL A 35 18.67 20.95 -5.94
N VAL A 36 18.82 20.34 -7.10
CA VAL A 36 18.41 18.97 -7.36
C VAL A 36 19.60 18.05 -7.46
N THR A 37 19.57 16.98 -6.67
CA THR A 37 20.50 15.85 -6.81
C THR A 37 19.70 14.62 -7.23
N VAL A 38 20.20 13.92 -8.26
CA VAL A 38 19.50 12.75 -8.83
C VAL A 38 20.30 11.49 -8.58
N PHE A 39 19.63 10.45 -8.05
CA PHE A 39 20.18 9.11 -7.98
C PHE A 39 19.28 8.12 -8.72
N PRO A 40 19.82 7.36 -9.69
CA PRO A 40 19.11 6.23 -10.24
C PRO A 40 19.06 5.10 -9.22
N ILE A 41 17.87 4.56 -8.95
CA ILE A 41 17.70 3.37 -8.14
C ILE A 41 17.96 2.16 -9.01
N LEU A 42 18.87 1.31 -8.57
CA LEU A 42 19.17 0.03 -9.20
C LEU A 42 18.91 -1.10 -8.18
N PRO A 43 17.71 -1.71 -8.19
CA PRO A 43 17.29 -2.67 -7.15
C PRO A 43 18.25 -3.87 -6.93
N ARG A 44 19.03 -4.23 -7.97
CA ARG A 44 20.04 -5.29 -7.88
C ARG A 44 21.41 -4.81 -7.39
N SER A 45 21.58 -3.53 -7.17
CA SER A 45 22.85 -2.93 -6.73
C SER A 45 22.78 -2.61 -5.24
N ARG A 46 23.59 -3.27 -4.40
CA ARG A 46 23.67 -2.94 -2.97
C ARG A 46 24.10 -1.48 -2.69
N LYS A 47 24.81 -0.83 -3.63
CA LYS A 47 25.32 0.54 -3.47
C LYS A 47 24.35 1.62 -3.95
N LEU A 48 23.39 1.26 -4.81
CA LEU A 48 22.43 2.15 -5.43
C LEU A 48 20.99 1.71 -5.13
N SER A 49 20.79 0.98 -4.03
CA SER A 49 19.48 0.71 -3.46
C SER A 49 18.97 1.94 -2.70
N THR A 50 17.68 2.04 -2.52
CA THR A 50 17.03 3.17 -1.83
C THR A 50 17.60 3.37 -0.42
N ASP A 51 17.66 2.30 0.36
CA ASP A 51 18.19 2.27 1.72
C ASP A 51 19.63 2.76 1.79
N SER A 52 20.52 2.28 0.91
CA SER A 52 21.93 2.72 0.90
C SER A 52 22.08 4.20 0.58
N ILE A 53 21.24 4.74 -0.32
CA ILE A 53 21.27 6.16 -0.69
C ILE A 53 20.70 7.02 0.44
N VAL A 54 19.56 6.64 1.01
CA VAL A 54 18.93 7.35 2.12
C VAL A 54 19.87 7.37 3.34
N HIS A 55 20.42 6.23 3.72
CA HIS A 55 21.39 6.14 4.82
C HIS A 55 22.60 7.08 4.65
N LYS A 56 23.16 7.09 3.43
CA LYS A 56 24.36 7.88 3.14
C LYS A 56 24.12 9.39 3.14
N TYR A 57 22.93 9.82 2.74
CA TYR A 57 22.62 11.23 2.47
C TYR A 57 21.52 11.80 3.37
N LYS A 58 21.16 11.12 4.45
CA LYS A 58 20.02 11.41 5.32
C LYS A 58 19.89 12.85 5.82
N GLU A 59 21.00 13.55 6.02
CA GLU A 59 21.01 14.93 6.52
C GLU A 59 21.23 15.99 5.41
N ALA A 60 21.37 15.55 4.15
CA ALA A 60 21.78 16.42 3.07
C ALA A 60 20.64 17.14 2.36
N PHE A 61 19.38 16.72 2.59
CA PHE A 61 18.24 17.18 1.78
C PHE A 61 17.08 17.66 2.63
N ASP A 62 16.33 18.60 2.09
CA ASP A 62 15.13 19.19 2.69
C ASP A 62 13.84 18.50 2.18
N LEU A 63 13.97 17.72 1.09
CA LEU A 63 12.90 16.94 0.47
C LEU A 63 13.50 15.74 -0.26
N ILE A 64 12.95 14.54 -0.05
CA ILE A 64 13.30 13.34 -0.81
C ILE A 64 12.12 12.99 -1.71
N VAL A 65 12.34 12.90 -3.03
CA VAL A 65 11.29 12.64 -4.01
C VAL A 65 11.47 11.26 -4.63
N CYS A 66 10.45 10.42 -4.48
CA CYS A 66 10.33 9.15 -5.17
C CYS A 66 9.78 9.36 -6.59
N VAL A 67 10.53 8.97 -7.62
CA VAL A 67 10.04 8.86 -9.00
C VAL A 67 9.95 7.37 -9.31
N GLY A 68 8.76 6.79 -9.19
CA GLY A 68 8.59 5.34 -9.29
C GLY A 68 7.13 4.89 -9.13
N GLY A 69 6.93 3.61 -8.93
CA GLY A 69 5.66 3.00 -8.54
C GLY A 69 5.59 2.76 -7.03
N ASP A 70 4.49 2.13 -6.59
CA ASP A 70 4.22 1.85 -5.17
C ASP A 70 5.34 1.04 -4.50
N GLY A 71 5.93 0.05 -5.18
CA GLY A 71 7.08 -0.70 -4.64
C GLY A 71 8.33 0.18 -4.44
N THR A 72 8.58 1.17 -5.31
CA THR A 72 9.70 2.10 -5.11
C THR A 72 9.45 3.01 -3.91
N LEU A 73 8.21 3.47 -3.77
CA LEU A 73 7.79 4.28 -2.63
C LEU A 73 7.87 3.49 -1.32
N HIS A 74 7.46 2.22 -1.33
CA HIS A 74 7.56 1.31 -0.19
C HIS A 74 8.99 1.27 0.39
N TYR A 75 9.99 1.06 -0.48
CA TYR A 75 11.38 1.05 -0.04
C TYR A 75 11.85 2.41 0.50
N LEU A 76 11.39 3.53 -0.09
CA LEU A 76 11.74 4.86 0.41
C LEU A 76 11.14 5.12 1.80
N VAL A 77 9.86 4.84 1.97
CA VAL A 77 9.17 5.02 3.26
C VAL A 77 9.81 4.16 4.33
N SER A 78 10.05 2.89 4.04
CA SER A 78 10.73 1.97 4.97
C SER A 78 12.10 2.50 5.37
N SER A 79 12.92 2.95 4.40
CA SER A 79 14.26 3.51 4.69
C SER A 79 14.20 4.79 5.54
N VAL A 80 13.23 5.67 5.28
CA VAL A 80 13.03 6.90 6.07
C VAL A 80 12.66 6.58 7.51
N LEU A 81 11.79 5.58 7.70
CA LEU A 81 11.37 5.14 9.04
C LEU A 81 12.49 4.43 9.81
N GLU A 82 13.22 3.51 9.17
CA GLU A 82 14.35 2.79 9.75
C GLU A 82 15.47 3.73 10.19
N GLU A 83 15.74 4.78 9.41
CA GLU A 83 16.73 5.82 9.76
C GLU A 83 16.21 6.89 10.73
N GLY A 84 14.92 6.84 11.09
CA GLY A 84 14.27 7.80 11.99
C GLY A 84 14.22 9.24 11.44
N LEU A 85 14.19 9.39 10.11
CA LEU A 85 14.26 10.69 9.47
C LEU A 85 12.89 11.43 9.56
N GLN A 86 12.96 12.75 9.73
CA GLN A 86 11.78 13.64 9.71
C GLN A 86 11.68 14.43 8.40
N VAL A 87 12.41 14.01 7.36
CA VAL A 87 12.37 14.68 6.06
C VAL A 87 11.07 14.36 5.33
N PRO A 88 10.37 15.36 4.77
CA PRO A 88 9.17 15.10 4.00
C PRO A 88 9.50 14.38 2.68
N ILE A 89 8.54 13.58 2.21
CA ILE A 89 8.62 12.83 0.97
C ILE A 89 7.76 13.49 -0.10
N GLY A 90 8.30 13.63 -1.31
CA GLY A 90 7.54 13.88 -2.52
C GLY A 90 7.32 12.57 -3.29
N TYR A 91 6.22 12.44 -4.01
CA TYR A 91 5.96 11.28 -4.84
C TYR A 91 5.51 11.67 -6.25
N ILE A 92 6.29 11.30 -7.26
CA ILE A 92 5.94 11.37 -8.68
C ILE A 92 5.59 9.95 -9.14
N PRO A 93 4.30 9.62 -9.22
CA PRO A 93 3.84 8.27 -9.53
C PRO A 93 4.07 7.95 -11.00
N THR A 94 4.94 6.99 -11.28
CA THR A 94 5.23 6.50 -12.64
C THR A 94 4.95 5.00 -12.80
N GLY A 95 4.41 4.35 -11.78
CA GLY A 95 4.02 2.93 -11.80
C GLY A 95 2.71 2.66 -12.55
N SER A 96 2.25 1.40 -12.50
CA SER A 96 1.04 0.97 -13.20
C SER A 96 -0.24 1.29 -12.43
N THR A 97 -0.27 1.09 -11.12
CA THR A 97 -1.45 1.29 -10.24
C THR A 97 -1.35 2.59 -9.47
N ASN A 98 -0.26 2.81 -8.75
CA ASN A 98 0.01 3.98 -7.90
C ASN A 98 -1.12 4.20 -6.87
N ASP A 99 -1.47 3.13 -6.15
CA ASP A 99 -2.58 3.09 -5.20
C ASP A 99 -2.43 4.12 -4.07
N PHE A 100 -1.22 4.28 -3.56
CA PHE A 100 -0.94 5.26 -2.52
C PHE A 100 -1.11 6.70 -3.02
N ALA A 101 -0.69 6.99 -4.27
CA ALA A 101 -0.90 8.30 -4.88
C ALA A 101 -2.40 8.61 -5.07
N ALA A 102 -3.18 7.60 -5.49
CA ALA A 102 -4.63 7.74 -5.63
C ALA A 102 -5.31 8.02 -4.28
N SER A 103 -4.87 7.34 -3.22
CA SER A 103 -5.40 7.51 -1.86
C SER A 103 -5.12 8.88 -1.27
N LEU A 104 -3.95 9.46 -1.58
CA LEU A 104 -3.54 10.80 -1.15
C LEU A 104 -4.07 11.92 -2.05
N GLY A 105 -4.73 11.60 -3.17
CA GLY A 105 -5.18 12.62 -4.12
C GLY A 105 -4.04 13.36 -4.83
N ILE A 106 -2.88 12.70 -5.01
CA ILE A 106 -1.73 13.31 -5.69
C ILE A 106 -2.13 13.69 -7.13
N PRO A 107 -1.87 14.95 -7.57
CA PRO A 107 -2.19 15.40 -8.92
C PRO A 107 -1.56 14.50 -10.00
N LYS A 108 -2.36 14.18 -11.04
CA LYS A 108 -1.87 13.40 -12.20
C LYS A 108 -0.93 14.22 -13.08
N ASP A 109 -1.12 15.54 -13.14
CA ASP A 109 -0.19 16.44 -13.78
C ASP A 109 1.06 16.60 -12.90
N TRP A 110 2.19 16.16 -13.41
CA TRP A 110 3.44 16.15 -12.66
C TRP A 110 3.97 17.57 -12.36
N LYS A 111 3.59 18.59 -13.15
CA LYS A 111 4.00 20.00 -12.89
C LYS A 111 3.26 20.56 -11.70
N GLU A 112 1.94 20.33 -11.66
CA GLU A 112 1.10 20.67 -10.53
C GLU A 112 1.58 19.93 -9.27
N ASN A 113 1.90 18.64 -9.39
CA ASN A 113 2.43 17.84 -8.30
C ASN A 113 3.77 18.40 -7.77
N ILE A 114 4.73 18.76 -8.66
CA ILE A 114 6.00 19.40 -8.27
C ILE A 114 5.75 20.75 -7.60
N ASP A 115 4.79 21.53 -8.10
CA ASP A 115 4.42 22.81 -7.45
C ASP A 115 3.93 22.58 -6.01
N GLY A 116 3.06 21.59 -5.81
CA GLY A 116 2.61 21.16 -4.50
C GLY A 116 3.75 20.71 -3.59
N MET A 117 4.71 19.93 -4.10
CA MET A 117 5.89 19.51 -3.32
C MET A 117 6.76 20.67 -2.85
N VAL A 118 6.87 21.73 -3.64
CA VAL A 118 7.74 22.88 -3.31
C VAL A 118 7.03 23.87 -2.42
N LYS A 119 5.76 24.20 -2.69
CA LYS A 119 4.97 25.25 -2.02
C LYS A 119 4.02 24.74 -0.96
N GLY A 120 3.59 23.47 -1.08
CA GLY A 120 2.59 22.85 -0.22
C GLY A 120 3.09 22.53 1.19
N LYS A 121 2.29 21.77 1.90
CA LYS A 121 2.55 21.35 3.29
C LYS A 121 2.67 19.83 3.36
N PRO A 122 3.45 19.30 4.32
CA PRO A 122 3.49 17.86 4.54
C PRO A 122 2.15 17.39 5.15
N PHE A 123 1.52 16.43 4.48
CA PHE A 123 0.43 15.65 5.02
C PHE A 123 1.03 14.44 5.73
N TYR A 124 0.88 14.39 7.03
CA TYR A 124 1.42 13.29 7.85
C TYR A 124 0.45 12.12 7.86
N CYS A 125 0.79 11.06 7.12
CA CYS A 125 -0.03 9.86 7.05
C CYS A 125 0.42 8.77 8.02
N ASP A 126 -0.54 7.95 8.38
CA ASP A 126 -0.35 6.74 9.14
C ASP A 126 0.31 5.68 8.25
N ILE A 127 1.20 4.88 8.84
CA ILE A 127 1.89 3.79 8.15
C ILE A 127 1.63 2.52 8.95
N GLY A 128 1.34 1.43 8.24
CA GLY A 128 1.19 0.13 8.88
C GLY A 128 2.54 -0.53 9.16
N GLN A 129 2.59 -1.32 10.22
CA GLN A 129 3.74 -2.17 10.55
C GLN A 129 3.25 -3.60 10.81
N LEU A 130 3.81 -4.56 10.09
CA LEU A 130 3.65 -5.99 10.30
C LEU A 130 4.96 -6.54 10.89
N ASN A 131 4.98 -6.91 12.16
CA ASN A 131 6.19 -7.26 12.90
C ASN A 131 7.27 -6.17 12.69
N GLU A 132 8.34 -6.48 11.96
CA GLU A 132 9.43 -5.55 11.66
C GLU A 132 9.30 -4.88 10.27
N LYS A 133 8.25 -5.17 9.50
CA LYS A 133 8.05 -4.67 8.14
C LYS A 133 7.04 -3.54 8.12
N TYR A 134 7.34 -2.46 7.38
CA TYR A 134 6.38 -1.39 7.14
C TYR A 134 5.56 -1.67 5.89
N PHE A 135 4.37 -1.09 5.81
CA PHE A 135 3.56 -1.03 4.59
C PHE A 135 2.81 0.31 4.51
N ASN A 136 2.74 0.83 3.29
CA ASN A 136 2.14 2.13 3.04
C ASN A 136 0.63 2.04 2.92
N TYR A 137 0.13 0.99 2.25
CA TYR A 137 -1.28 0.89 1.90
C TYR A 137 -1.90 -0.47 2.17
N ILE A 138 -1.16 -1.60 2.11
CA ILE A 138 -1.73 -2.92 2.34
C ILE A 138 -0.72 -3.96 2.83
N ALA A 139 -1.13 -4.74 3.83
CA ALA A 139 -0.55 -6.03 4.14
C ALA A 139 -1.62 -7.11 3.97
N ALA A 140 -1.30 -8.23 3.31
CA ALA A 140 -2.27 -9.28 3.02
C ALA A 140 -1.67 -10.68 3.08
N PHE A 141 -2.49 -11.67 3.43
CA PHE A 141 -2.15 -13.09 3.36
C PHE A 141 -3.23 -13.88 2.62
N GLY A 142 -2.89 -15.09 2.19
CA GLY A 142 -3.83 -16.07 1.67
C GLY A 142 -3.84 -16.19 0.15
N ALA A 143 -4.94 -16.59 -0.42
CA ALA A 143 -5.07 -17.14 -1.77
C ALA A 143 -4.54 -16.26 -2.93
N PHE A 144 -4.20 -14.99 -2.70
CA PHE A 144 -3.95 -14.02 -3.79
C PHE A 144 -2.56 -13.40 -3.76
N THR A 145 -1.78 -13.69 -2.76
CA THR A 145 -0.45 -13.11 -2.62
C THR A 145 0.52 -13.58 -3.71
N LYS A 146 0.25 -14.72 -4.34
CA LYS A 146 1.12 -15.31 -5.41
C LYS A 146 0.66 -14.99 -6.84
N VAL A 147 -0.57 -14.51 -7.05
CA VAL A 147 -1.16 -14.34 -8.41
C VAL A 147 -0.98 -12.92 -8.96
N SER A 148 -0.54 -11.97 -8.16
CA SER A 148 -0.40 -10.54 -8.53
C SER A 148 0.50 -10.24 -9.74
N TYR A 149 1.35 -11.15 -10.15
CA TYR A 149 2.45 -10.83 -11.06
C TYR A 149 2.30 -11.29 -12.51
N GLY A 150 1.26 -12.04 -12.86
CA GLY A 150 1.21 -12.69 -14.18
C GLY A 150 -0.06 -12.61 -15.00
N THR A 151 -1.13 -11.99 -14.53
CA THR A 151 -2.42 -12.12 -15.20
C THR A 151 -2.82 -10.87 -15.98
N GLU A 152 -3.34 -11.11 -17.21
CA GLU A 152 -3.70 -10.09 -18.20
C GLU A 152 -4.61 -8.99 -17.64
N GLN A 153 -4.22 -7.74 -17.88
CA GLN A 153 -4.89 -6.49 -17.51
C GLN A 153 -6.35 -6.38 -18.01
N LYS A 154 -6.75 -7.21 -18.99
CA LYS A 154 -8.09 -7.17 -19.59
C LYS A 154 -9.21 -7.74 -18.71
N LEU A 155 -8.91 -8.69 -17.82
CA LEU A 155 -9.91 -9.26 -16.90
C LEU A 155 -10.19 -8.35 -15.70
N LYS A 156 -9.26 -7.45 -15.38
CA LYS A 156 -9.38 -6.51 -14.27
C LYS A 156 -10.46 -5.44 -14.48
N ASN A 157 -10.82 -5.13 -15.72
CA ASN A 157 -11.65 -3.96 -16.05
C ASN A 157 -13.16 -4.16 -15.90
N ASN A 158 -13.68 -5.39 -15.85
CA ASN A 158 -15.13 -5.63 -15.92
C ASN A 158 -15.78 -6.17 -14.64
N LEU A 159 -15.04 -6.71 -13.68
CA LEU A 159 -15.61 -7.39 -12.51
C LEU A 159 -15.08 -6.88 -11.16
N GLY A 160 -14.17 -5.92 -11.17
CA GLY A 160 -13.47 -5.50 -9.94
C GLY A 160 -12.45 -6.53 -9.44
N TYR A 161 -11.41 -6.06 -8.80
CA TYR A 161 -10.29 -6.89 -8.30
C TYR A 161 -10.76 -8.01 -7.37
N MET A 162 -11.73 -7.73 -6.48
CA MET A 162 -12.26 -8.72 -5.54
C MET A 162 -13.08 -9.82 -6.22
N ALA A 163 -13.86 -9.49 -7.23
CA ALA A 163 -14.58 -10.50 -8.02
C ALA A 163 -13.62 -11.39 -8.84
N TYR A 164 -12.55 -10.79 -9.35
CA TYR A 164 -11.44 -11.53 -9.99
C TYR A 164 -10.72 -12.44 -8.98
N LEU A 165 -10.47 -11.97 -7.78
CA LEU A 165 -9.90 -12.75 -6.69
C LEU A 165 -10.76 -13.99 -6.40
N LEU A 166 -12.07 -13.82 -6.30
CA LEU A 166 -13.00 -14.91 -6.00
C LEU A 166 -13.17 -15.88 -7.17
N GLU A 167 -13.18 -15.40 -8.40
CA GLU A 167 -13.18 -16.29 -9.58
C GLU A 167 -11.88 -17.10 -9.65
N SER A 168 -10.77 -16.51 -9.22
CA SER A 168 -9.49 -17.24 -9.09
C SER A 168 -9.55 -18.33 -8.02
N ILE A 169 -10.25 -18.12 -6.91
CA ILE A 169 -10.50 -19.19 -5.90
C ILE A 169 -11.34 -20.31 -6.50
N ARG A 170 -12.41 -19.96 -7.23
CA ARG A 170 -13.33 -20.93 -7.84
C ARG A 170 -12.66 -21.80 -8.90
N THR A 171 -11.72 -21.23 -9.64
CA THR A 171 -11.02 -21.93 -10.72
C THR A 171 -9.74 -22.61 -10.28
N MET A 172 -9.30 -22.41 -9.03
CA MET A 172 -8.12 -23.10 -8.50
C MET A 172 -8.45 -24.56 -8.17
N PRO A 173 -7.56 -25.50 -8.55
CA PRO A 173 -7.64 -26.88 -8.07
C PRO A 173 -7.67 -26.89 -6.52
N GLU A 174 -8.41 -27.83 -5.94
CA GLU A 174 -8.61 -27.98 -4.48
C GLU A 174 -7.31 -27.93 -3.65
N ASN A 175 -6.18 -28.24 -4.26
CA ASN A 175 -4.85 -28.23 -3.63
C ASN A 175 -4.19 -26.84 -3.52
N LEU A 176 -4.80 -25.76 -4.05
CA LEU A 176 -4.25 -24.40 -4.03
C LEU A 176 -5.01 -23.43 -3.12
N SER A 177 -6.19 -23.80 -2.66
CA SER A 177 -6.95 -23.00 -1.66
C SER A 177 -6.52 -23.36 -0.24
N ARG A 178 -5.33 -22.89 0.15
CA ARG A 178 -4.84 -23.09 1.52
C ARG A 178 -5.63 -22.20 2.46
N SER A 179 -6.32 -22.80 3.43
CA SER A 179 -6.89 -22.10 4.58
C SER A 179 -5.89 -22.09 5.73
N TYR A 180 -5.95 -21.06 6.55
CA TYR A 180 -5.16 -20.92 7.76
C TYR A 180 -6.08 -20.88 8.97
N ARG A 181 -5.82 -21.73 9.98
CA ARG A 181 -6.47 -21.63 11.25
C ARG A 181 -5.78 -20.57 12.09
N LEU A 182 -6.48 -19.44 12.26
CA LEU A 182 -5.96 -18.26 12.94
C LEU A 182 -6.74 -17.99 14.22
N GLN A 183 -6.04 -17.56 15.25
CA GLN A 183 -6.59 -16.82 16.36
C GLN A 183 -6.36 -15.34 16.09
N VAL A 184 -7.45 -14.60 15.94
CA VAL A 184 -7.44 -13.15 15.65
C VAL A 184 -7.81 -12.41 16.92
N ARG A 185 -7.08 -11.36 17.26
CA ARG A 185 -7.32 -10.53 18.45
C ARG A 185 -7.08 -9.07 18.14
N SER A 186 -8.06 -8.24 18.43
CA SER A 186 -7.97 -6.78 18.51
C SER A 186 -8.86 -6.29 19.64
N GLU A 187 -8.93 -5.00 19.86
CA GLU A 187 -9.88 -4.39 20.79
C GLU A 187 -11.34 -4.59 20.32
N GLU A 188 -11.55 -4.48 19.00
CA GLU A 188 -12.88 -4.52 18.39
C GLU A 188 -13.33 -5.95 18.00
N PHE A 189 -12.39 -6.89 17.85
CA PHE A 189 -12.68 -8.22 17.33
C PHE A 189 -11.77 -9.28 17.93
N SER A 190 -12.37 -10.41 18.38
CA SER A 190 -11.60 -11.56 18.90
C SER A 190 -12.28 -12.86 18.52
N GLU A 191 -11.60 -13.68 17.72
CA GLU A 191 -12.15 -14.94 17.25
C GLU A 191 -11.07 -15.95 16.83
N GLU A 192 -11.40 -17.25 16.88
CA GLU A 192 -10.64 -18.32 16.23
C GLU A 192 -11.42 -18.87 15.05
N GLY A 193 -10.80 -18.96 13.89
CA GLY A 193 -11.46 -19.45 12.66
C GLY A 193 -10.49 -19.94 11.61
N GLU A 194 -11.05 -20.51 10.54
CA GLU A 194 -10.30 -20.82 9.32
C GLU A 194 -10.53 -19.75 8.28
N TYR A 195 -9.45 -19.18 7.77
CA TYR A 195 -9.46 -18.07 6.82
C TYR A 195 -8.70 -18.41 5.56
N ILE A 196 -9.25 -18.03 4.41
CA ILE A 196 -8.59 -18.17 3.10
C ILE A 196 -7.87 -16.90 2.68
N PHE A 197 -8.27 -15.75 3.24
CA PHE A 197 -7.72 -14.45 2.91
C PHE A 197 -7.86 -13.49 4.08
N GLY A 198 -6.86 -12.63 4.24
CA GLY A 198 -6.93 -11.47 5.11
C GLY A 198 -6.13 -10.31 4.52
N ALA A 199 -6.66 -9.11 4.68
CA ALA A 199 -6.02 -7.87 4.31
C ALA A 199 -6.16 -6.84 5.41
N VAL A 200 -5.08 -6.11 5.65
CA VAL A 200 -5.01 -4.95 6.54
C VAL A 200 -4.57 -3.78 5.69
N SER A 201 -5.39 -2.76 5.60
CA SER A 201 -5.23 -1.67 4.64
C SER A 201 -5.35 -0.31 5.33
N ASN A 202 -4.53 0.64 4.87
CA ASN A 202 -4.67 2.06 5.15
C ASN A 202 -4.73 2.78 3.79
N SER A 203 -5.75 2.47 2.96
CA SER A 203 -5.80 2.98 1.60
C SER A 203 -7.22 2.97 1.03
N ARG A 204 -7.57 4.05 0.34
CA ARG A 204 -8.81 4.17 -0.44
C ARG A 204 -8.76 3.41 -1.76
N SER A 205 -7.59 2.94 -2.16
CA SER A 205 -7.36 2.19 -3.40
C SER A 205 -6.43 1.02 -3.14
N VAL A 206 -6.80 -0.15 -3.64
CA VAL A 206 -5.98 -1.36 -3.59
C VAL A 206 -5.96 -2.01 -4.98
N ALA A 207 -4.78 -2.25 -5.52
CA ALA A 207 -4.56 -2.85 -6.84
C ALA A 207 -5.26 -2.09 -7.99
N GLY A 208 -5.34 -0.75 -7.91
CA GLY A 208 -6.00 0.12 -8.89
C GLY A 208 -7.51 0.21 -8.75
N PHE A 209 -8.10 -0.31 -7.67
CA PHE A 209 -9.53 -0.25 -7.39
C PHE A 209 -9.83 0.65 -6.20
N SER A 210 -10.70 1.63 -6.41
CA SER A 210 -11.28 2.47 -5.37
C SER A 210 -12.57 1.88 -4.75
N GLY A 211 -12.78 0.57 -4.90
CA GLY A 211 -13.98 -0.15 -4.43
C GLY A 211 -13.67 -1.17 -3.34
N PHE A 212 -12.56 -1.06 -2.64
CA PHE A 212 -12.31 -1.87 -1.44
C PHE A 212 -13.37 -1.52 -0.39
N PRO A 213 -13.88 -2.50 0.40
CA PRO A 213 -14.74 -2.17 1.53
C PRO A 213 -14.10 -1.07 2.36
N GLY A 214 -14.79 0.05 2.55
CA GLY A 214 -14.22 1.26 3.16
C GLY A 214 -14.12 2.46 2.22
N SER A 215 -14.26 2.29 0.91
CA SER A 215 -14.32 3.40 -0.04
C SER A 215 -15.75 3.93 -0.29
N SER A 216 -16.77 3.40 0.41
CA SER A 216 -18.15 3.85 0.31
C SER A 216 -18.31 5.24 0.98
N LYS A 217 -19.31 6.01 0.51
CA LYS A 217 -19.65 7.34 1.07
C LYS A 217 -20.27 7.29 2.46
N GLU A 218 -20.52 6.12 3.02
CA GLU A 218 -20.98 5.97 4.39
C GLU A 218 -19.81 6.24 5.35
N GLU A 219 -19.97 7.18 6.26
CA GLU A 219 -18.93 7.63 7.21
C GLU A 219 -18.27 6.47 7.99
N LYS A 220 -19.02 5.42 8.27
CA LYS A 220 -18.55 4.24 9.00
C LYS A 220 -17.44 3.47 8.29
N TRP A 221 -17.37 3.57 6.97
CA TRP A 221 -16.44 2.82 6.11
C TRP A 221 -15.45 3.73 5.39
N ASN A 222 -15.43 5.02 5.71
CA ASN A 222 -14.51 5.96 5.08
C ASN A 222 -13.08 5.74 5.59
N VAL A 223 -12.16 5.47 4.68
CA VAL A 223 -10.73 5.37 5.00
C VAL A 223 -10.19 6.77 5.29
N ASP A 224 -9.63 6.94 6.47
CA ASP A 224 -8.91 8.13 6.88
C ASP A 224 -7.44 7.75 7.13
N LEU A 225 -6.53 8.40 6.42
CA LEU A 225 -5.09 8.12 6.50
C LEU A 225 -4.42 8.73 7.75
N GLN A 226 -5.21 9.31 8.67
CA GLN A 226 -4.73 10.02 9.85
C GLN A 226 -5.51 9.69 11.14
N ASP A 227 -6.43 8.71 11.11
CA ASP A 227 -7.30 8.37 12.24
C ASP A 227 -6.66 7.36 13.23
N GLY A 228 -5.42 6.93 12.96
CA GLY A 228 -4.71 5.97 13.79
C GLY A 228 -5.28 4.55 13.69
N LYS A 229 -6.04 4.24 12.65
CA LYS A 229 -6.65 2.93 12.43
C LYS A 229 -6.40 2.46 11.00
N PHE A 230 -6.44 1.15 10.81
CA PHE A 230 -6.51 0.53 9.50
C PHE A 230 -7.77 -0.32 9.38
N GLU A 231 -8.19 -0.53 8.15
CA GLU A 231 -9.28 -1.41 7.76
C GLU A 231 -8.78 -2.84 7.68
N VAL A 232 -9.48 -3.75 8.38
CA VAL A 232 -9.21 -5.18 8.37
C VAL A 232 -10.34 -5.90 7.65
N LEU A 233 -9.99 -6.67 6.62
CA LEU A 233 -10.90 -7.58 5.91
C LEU A 233 -10.41 -9.00 6.11
N LEU A 234 -11.28 -9.86 6.64
CA LEU A 234 -11.02 -11.30 6.79
C LEU A 234 -12.10 -12.09 6.06
N ILE A 235 -11.69 -13.07 5.27
CA ILE A 235 -12.60 -13.97 4.55
C ILE A 235 -12.39 -15.38 5.08
N ARG A 236 -13.45 -15.97 5.62
CA ARG A 236 -13.44 -17.35 6.11
C ARG A 236 -13.36 -18.36 4.99
N ALA A 237 -12.82 -19.52 5.31
CA ALA A 237 -12.86 -20.67 4.43
C ALA A 237 -14.31 -21.15 4.25
N PRO A 238 -14.85 -21.12 3.00
CA PRO A 238 -16.21 -21.57 2.75
C PRO A 238 -16.29 -23.09 2.98
N LYS A 239 -17.30 -23.55 3.71
CA LYS A 239 -17.53 -24.96 3.99
C LYS A 239 -18.39 -25.65 2.92
N ASN A 240 -19.12 -24.86 2.15
CA ASN A 240 -20.04 -25.33 1.12
C ASN A 240 -20.25 -24.26 0.03
N ILE A 241 -21.00 -24.62 -1.02
CA ILE A 241 -21.30 -23.73 -2.15
C ILE A 241 -22.14 -22.51 -1.71
N ALA A 242 -22.97 -22.63 -0.70
CA ALA A 242 -23.78 -21.50 -0.21
C ALA A 242 -22.90 -20.45 0.47
N ASP A 243 -21.97 -20.86 1.34
CA ASP A 243 -20.99 -19.96 1.95
C ASP A 243 -20.19 -19.21 0.88
N PHE A 244 -19.75 -19.92 -0.15
CA PHE A 244 -19.03 -19.30 -1.27
C PHE A 244 -19.89 -18.27 -2.02
N GLY A 245 -21.17 -18.60 -2.25
CA GLY A 245 -22.13 -17.68 -2.87
C GLY A 245 -22.36 -16.42 -2.04
N GLU A 246 -22.42 -16.57 -0.72
CA GLU A 246 -22.57 -15.45 0.23
C GLU A 246 -21.35 -14.53 0.22
N ILE A 247 -20.12 -15.09 0.28
CA ILE A 247 -18.87 -14.34 0.16
C ILE A 247 -18.88 -13.53 -1.14
N LEU A 248 -19.20 -14.18 -2.26
CA LEU A 248 -19.22 -13.54 -3.57
C LEU A 248 -20.25 -12.40 -3.63
N ALA A 249 -21.47 -12.64 -3.16
CA ALA A 249 -22.54 -11.63 -3.14
C ALA A 249 -22.16 -10.42 -2.28
N THR A 250 -21.58 -10.66 -1.10
CA THR A 250 -21.14 -9.61 -0.18
C THR A 250 -20.07 -8.73 -0.81
N ILE A 251 -19.07 -9.34 -1.45
CA ILE A 251 -17.94 -8.59 -2.04
C ILE A 251 -18.37 -7.82 -3.29
N ILE A 252 -19.18 -8.43 -4.17
CA ILE A 252 -19.70 -7.75 -5.36
C ILE A 252 -20.67 -6.64 -4.98
N GLY A 253 -21.47 -6.87 -3.94
CA GLY A 253 -22.42 -5.87 -3.43
C GLY A 253 -21.76 -4.65 -2.80
N GLY A 254 -20.50 -4.76 -2.41
CA GLY A 254 -19.72 -3.66 -1.80
C GLY A 254 -20.21 -3.24 -0.40
N VAL A 255 -21.19 -3.95 0.16
CA VAL A 255 -21.71 -3.72 1.51
C VAL A 255 -21.51 -4.98 2.33
N ILE A 256 -20.74 -4.87 3.42
CA ILE A 256 -20.50 -5.97 4.34
C ILE A 256 -21.41 -5.76 5.57
N PRO A 257 -22.42 -6.62 5.79
CA PRO A 257 -23.20 -6.58 7.04
C PRO A 257 -22.31 -6.80 8.26
N GLU A 258 -22.62 -6.14 9.37
CA GLU A 258 -21.83 -6.28 10.62
C GLU A 258 -21.75 -7.73 11.11
N ASP A 259 -22.86 -8.47 10.96
CA ASP A 259 -22.97 -9.86 11.40
C ASP A 259 -22.70 -10.87 10.29
N ASN A 260 -21.98 -10.49 9.22
CA ASN A 260 -21.71 -11.43 8.14
C ASN A 260 -20.81 -12.58 8.64
N PRO A 261 -21.26 -13.84 8.55
CA PRO A 261 -20.51 -14.96 9.12
C PRO A 261 -19.27 -15.34 8.30
N GLN A 262 -19.20 -14.93 7.04
CA GLN A 262 -18.13 -15.32 6.11
C GLN A 262 -17.10 -14.21 5.85
N VAL A 263 -17.53 -12.95 5.95
CA VAL A 263 -16.69 -11.78 5.65
C VAL A 263 -16.74 -10.82 6.82
N GLN A 264 -15.65 -10.70 7.54
CA GLN A 264 -15.52 -9.73 8.63
C GLN A 264 -14.79 -8.49 8.12
N PHE A 265 -15.33 -7.33 8.49
CA PHE A 265 -14.71 -6.04 8.22
C PHE A 265 -14.82 -5.16 9.47
N PHE A 266 -13.68 -4.65 9.93
CA PHE A 266 -13.61 -3.78 11.10
C PHE A 266 -12.40 -2.85 11.00
N LYS A 267 -12.36 -1.83 11.86
CA LYS A 267 -11.21 -0.91 11.98
C LYS A 267 -10.53 -1.15 13.32
N THR A 268 -9.21 -1.13 13.33
CA THR A 268 -8.42 -1.22 14.57
C THR A 268 -7.08 -0.54 14.41
N SER A 269 -6.48 -0.10 15.53
CA SER A 269 -5.09 0.40 15.58
C SER A 269 -4.07 -0.70 15.78
N HIS A 270 -4.52 -1.85 16.32
CA HIS A 270 -3.65 -2.97 16.68
C HIS A 270 -4.35 -4.30 16.44
N LEU A 271 -3.71 -5.19 15.71
CA LEU A 271 -4.20 -6.51 15.37
C LEU A 271 -3.12 -7.54 15.67
N PHE A 272 -3.48 -8.57 16.40
CA PHE A 272 -2.63 -9.73 16.65
C PHE A 272 -3.27 -10.98 16.05
N LEU A 273 -2.48 -11.73 15.27
CA LEU A 273 -2.88 -13.01 14.72
C LEU A 273 -1.85 -14.08 15.12
N SER A 274 -2.35 -15.28 15.45
CA SER A 274 -1.47 -16.42 15.65
C SER A 274 -1.98 -17.64 14.89
N ALA A 275 -1.03 -18.45 14.40
CA ALA A 275 -1.28 -19.68 13.63
C ALA A 275 -0.37 -20.81 14.09
N LYS A 276 -0.79 -22.06 13.86
CA LYS A 276 0.07 -23.23 14.10
C LYS A 276 1.15 -23.41 13.05
N GLU A 277 0.89 -22.96 11.84
CA GLU A 277 1.80 -22.99 10.69
C GLU A 277 2.17 -21.58 10.25
N GLU A 278 3.24 -21.47 9.47
CA GLU A 278 3.67 -20.18 8.94
C GLU A 278 2.67 -19.67 7.90
N VAL A 279 2.27 -18.41 8.04
CA VAL A 279 1.42 -17.67 7.12
C VAL A 279 2.29 -16.72 6.32
N GLU A 280 2.31 -16.91 5.00
CA GLU A 280 3.03 -16.00 4.10
C GLU A 280 2.24 -14.70 3.90
N TRP A 281 2.92 -13.57 4.06
CA TRP A 281 2.37 -12.24 3.88
C TRP A 281 2.99 -11.52 2.70
N THR A 282 2.23 -10.61 2.13
CA THR A 282 2.72 -9.56 1.24
C THR A 282 2.50 -8.20 1.88
N VAL A 283 3.41 -7.27 1.63
CA VAL A 283 3.33 -5.86 2.05
C VAL A 283 3.56 -4.99 0.83
N ASP A 284 2.58 -4.14 0.49
CA ASP A 284 2.61 -3.28 -0.71
C ASP A 284 2.96 -4.02 -2.01
N GLY A 285 2.57 -5.30 -2.09
CA GLY A 285 2.86 -6.17 -3.23
C GLY A 285 4.21 -6.90 -3.19
N GLU A 286 5.06 -6.62 -2.20
CA GLU A 286 6.34 -7.29 -1.99
C GLU A 286 6.23 -8.41 -0.95
N PHE A 287 7.21 -9.33 -0.90
CA PHE A 287 7.20 -10.40 0.11
C PHE A 287 7.41 -9.83 1.53
N GLY A 288 6.37 -9.94 2.35
CA GLY A 288 6.33 -9.44 3.72
C GLY A 288 6.91 -10.36 4.78
N GLY A 289 7.18 -11.62 4.44
CA GLY A 289 7.66 -12.64 5.37
C GLY A 289 6.67 -13.80 5.54
N ALA A 290 7.06 -14.78 6.36
CA ALA A 290 6.22 -15.91 6.76
C ALA A 290 6.32 -16.06 8.30
N TYR A 291 5.19 -16.03 8.98
CA TYR A 291 5.15 -15.93 10.44
C TYR A 291 4.08 -16.84 11.03
N ARG A 292 4.29 -17.27 12.27
CA ARG A 292 3.26 -17.92 13.12
C ARG A 292 2.58 -16.94 14.05
N GLU A 293 3.28 -15.87 14.40
CA GLU A 293 2.77 -14.77 15.21
C GLU A 293 2.92 -13.49 14.40
N MET A 294 1.84 -12.80 14.19
CA MET A 294 1.74 -11.58 13.40
C MET A 294 1.16 -10.47 14.26
N GLU A 295 1.92 -9.43 14.45
CA GLU A 295 1.50 -8.22 15.13
C GLU A 295 1.45 -7.07 14.11
N LEU A 296 0.27 -6.50 13.91
CA LEU A 296 0.09 -5.34 13.04
C LEU A 296 -0.28 -4.12 13.89
N ARG A 297 0.44 -3.02 13.66
CA ARG A 297 0.25 -1.75 14.38
C ARG A 297 0.20 -0.58 13.42
N VAL A 298 -0.60 0.42 13.76
CA VAL A 298 -0.55 1.72 13.10
C VAL A 298 0.59 2.54 13.71
N MET A 299 1.42 3.08 12.84
CA MET A 299 2.42 4.10 13.17
C MET A 299 1.83 5.45 12.81
N GLU A 300 1.18 6.08 13.81
CA GLU A 300 0.41 7.31 13.58
C GLU A 300 1.27 8.47 13.07
N LYS A 301 0.84 9.08 11.97
CA LYS A 301 1.40 10.33 11.42
C LYS A 301 2.92 10.32 11.26
N LYS A 302 3.47 9.16 10.87
CA LYS A 302 4.93 8.95 10.85
C LYS A 302 5.62 9.47 9.61
N VAL A 303 4.92 9.59 8.48
CA VAL A 303 5.52 9.99 7.21
C VAL A 303 4.79 11.22 6.67
N GLY A 304 5.53 12.31 6.49
CA GLY A 304 5.02 13.52 5.85
C GLY A 304 5.15 13.43 4.33
N VAL A 305 4.04 13.41 3.61
CA VAL A 305 4.02 13.48 2.14
C VAL A 305 3.63 14.89 1.72
N MET A 306 4.47 15.49 0.87
CA MET A 306 4.20 16.85 0.36
C MET A 306 3.02 16.83 -0.60
N LEU A 307 1.96 17.56 -0.24
CA LEU A 307 0.77 17.74 -1.06
C LEU A 307 0.56 19.23 -1.37
N PRO A 308 -0.16 19.57 -2.47
CA PRO A 308 -0.63 20.93 -2.69
C PRO A 308 -1.40 21.45 -1.47
N SER A 309 -1.26 22.73 -1.17
CA SER A 309 -2.13 23.37 -0.16
C SER A 309 -3.54 23.45 -0.75
N GLU A 310 -4.54 23.04 -0.03
CA GLU A 310 -5.92 23.43 -0.32
C GLU A 310 -6.01 24.96 -0.06
N ASP A 311 -6.23 25.74 -1.13
CA ASP A 311 -6.48 27.18 -1.03
C ASP A 311 -7.91 27.45 -0.53
#